data_5642da3e515506943cec332f3af1eeb4
#
_entry.id   5642da3e515506943cec332f3af1eeb4
#
_cell.length_a   1.000
_cell.length_b   1.000
_cell.length_c   1.000
_cell.angle_alpha   90.00
_cell.angle_beta   90.00
_cell.angle_gamma   90.00
#
_symmetry.space_group_name_H-M   'P 1'
#
loop_
_entity.id
_entity.type
_entity.pdbx_description
1 polymer ?
#
loop_
_entity_poly.entity_id
_entity_poly.type
_entity_poly.pdbx_seq_one_letter_code
_entity_poly.pdbx_strand_id
1 'polypeptide(L)'
;MDIEILALKFYDYSSFIRGFTKGTISRYRITINYFIRVANITQIEQITERNVREFFMYGRTQRQWRANSFITFHMSLSVFFQWCVKNGYMEKDLTKDIELPKVEKRLPPKLTKQDALKLLEVVYNFPYDYKFLRFRNHAIFSMFMFAGLRKNELLHLKCTDVDIENLSIFVNQGKG
;
A
#
# COMPACT_ATOMS: atom_id res chain seq x y z
N MET A 1 18.24 -20.46 -11.60
CA MET A 1 16.91 -20.86 -11.11
C MET A 1 15.88 -19.86 -11.61
N ASP A 2 14.70 -20.33 -12.08
CA ASP A 2 13.65 -19.43 -12.58
C ASP A 2 13.17 -18.45 -11.49
N ILE A 3 13.20 -17.14 -11.81
CA ILE A 3 12.92 -16.08 -10.86
C ILE A 3 11.43 -15.94 -10.55
N GLU A 4 10.53 -16.28 -11.49
CA GLU A 4 9.09 -16.23 -11.26
C GLU A 4 8.66 -17.34 -10.30
N ILE A 5 9.22 -18.54 -10.47
CA ILE A 5 9.00 -19.65 -9.52
C ILE A 5 9.52 -19.27 -8.13
N LEU A 6 10.68 -18.63 -8.06
CA LEU A 6 11.25 -18.18 -6.80
C LEU A 6 10.39 -17.10 -6.12
N ALA A 7 9.88 -16.16 -6.91
CA ALA A 7 8.96 -15.14 -6.42
C ALA A 7 7.66 -15.75 -5.86
N LEU A 8 7.10 -16.79 -6.51
CA LEU A 8 5.93 -17.50 -5.98
C LEU A 8 6.23 -18.15 -4.62
N LYS A 9 7.38 -18.82 -4.46
CA LYS A 9 7.80 -19.38 -3.16
C LYS A 9 7.93 -18.31 -2.08
N PHE A 10 8.46 -17.14 -2.44
CA PHE A 10 8.55 -16.01 -1.53
C PHE A 10 7.18 -15.46 -1.10
N TYR A 11 6.20 -15.38 -2.04
CA TYR A 11 4.84 -14.95 -1.70
C TYR A 11 4.16 -15.93 -0.75
N ASP A 12 4.31 -17.23 -0.99
CA ASP A 12 3.76 -18.28 -0.13
C ASP A 12 4.41 -18.23 1.27
N TYR A 13 5.74 -18.16 1.34
CA TYR A 13 6.46 -17.96 2.60
C TYR A 13 5.97 -16.71 3.35
N SER A 14 5.86 -15.60 2.64
CA SER A 14 5.44 -14.33 3.22
C SER A 14 3.99 -14.36 3.73
N SER A 15 3.11 -15.10 3.04
CA SER A 15 1.70 -15.25 3.40
C SER A 15 1.51 -16.23 4.56
N PHE A 16 2.04 -17.45 4.40
CA PHE A 16 1.72 -18.56 5.31
C PHE A 16 2.64 -18.63 6.52
N ILE A 17 3.93 -18.32 6.35
CA ILE A 17 4.91 -18.40 7.46
C ILE A 17 5.05 -17.06 8.19
N ARG A 18 5.09 -15.94 7.43
CA ARG A 18 5.24 -14.60 8.04
C ARG A 18 3.89 -13.96 8.40
N GLY A 19 2.78 -14.51 7.95
CA GLY A 19 1.43 -13.99 8.23
C GLY A 19 1.17 -12.58 7.66
N PHE A 20 1.87 -12.18 6.59
CA PHE A 20 1.65 -10.87 6.01
C PHE A 20 0.28 -10.75 5.34
N THR A 21 -0.32 -9.58 5.44
CA THR A 21 -1.64 -9.29 4.88
C THR A 21 -1.65 -9.41 3.34
N LYS A 22 -2.82 -9.72 2.78
CA LYS A 22 -3.03 -9.76 1.31
C LYS A 22 -2.53 -8.47 0.62
N GLY A 23 -2.70 -7.30 1.25
CA GLY A 23 -2.22 -6.03 0.71
C GLY A 23 -0.69 -5.94 0.66
N THR A 24 0.01 -6.49 1.65
CA THR A 24 1.48 -6.57 1.66
C THR A 24 1.98 -7.49 0.57
N ILE A 25 1.38 -8.68 0.44
CA ILE A 25 1.75 -9.64 -0.62
C ILE A 25 1.49 -9.06 -2.01
N SER A 26 0.36 -8.40 -2.22
CA SER A 26 0.07 -7.71 -3.49
C SER A 26 1.14 -6.68 -3.85
N ARG A 27 1.59 -5.90 -2.88
CA ARG A 27 2.68 -4.91 -3.09
C ARG A 27 4.00 -5.59 -3.47
N TYR A 28 4.38 -6.68 -2.81
CA TYR A 28 5.57 -7.45 -3.20
C TYR A 28 5.44 -7.99 -4.62
N ARG A 29 4.30 -8.57 -4.96
CA ARG A 29 4.01 -9.10 -6.30
C ARG A 29 4.14 -8.01 -7.38
N ILE A 30 3.51 -6.86 -7.16
CA ILE A 30 3.60 -5.72 -8.09
C ILE A 30 5.06 -5.31 -8.28
N THR A 31 5.82 -5.16 -7.20
CA THR A 31 7.20 -4.70 -7.25
C THR A 31 8.12 -5.70 -7.94
N ILE A 32 8.10 -6.96 -7.52
CA ILE A 32 9.00 -8.00 -8.02
C ILE A 32 8.72 -8.27 -9.51
N ASN A 33 7.45 -8.44 -9.89
CA ASN A 33 7.09 -8.65 -11.29
C ASN A 33 7.45 -7.44 -12.16
N TYR A 34 7.34 -6.23 -11.62
CA TYR A 34 7.74 -5.03 -12.33
C TYR A 34 9.27 -4.97 -12.53
N PHE A 35 10.04 -5.32 -11.50
CA PHE A 35 11.51 -5.42 -11.59
C PHE A 35 11.93 -6.46 -12.63
N ILE A 36 11.40 -7.69 -12.57
CA ILE A 36 11.68 -8.77 -13.51
C ILE A 36 11.45 -8.30 -14.95
N ARG A 37 10.32 -7.67 -15.21
CA ARG A 37 9.95 -7.18 -16.55
C ARG A 37 10.88 -6.05 -17.03
N VAL A 38 11.20 -5.07 -16.17
CA VAL A 38 12.04 -3.92 -16.57
C VAL A 38 13.49 -4.34 -16.77
N ALA A 39 14.00 -5.23 -15.91
CA ALA A 39 15.34 -5.76 -16.01
C ALA A 39 15.48 -6.85 -17.10
N ASN A 40 14.35 -7.33 -17.67
CA ASN A 40 14.28 -8.38 -18.68
C ASN A 40 15.06 -9.64 -18.28
N ILE A 41 14.79 -10.16 -17.08
CA ILE A 41 15.47 -11.32 -16.50
C ILE A 41 14.50 -12.48 -16.32
N THR A 42 15.00 -13.70 -16.45
CA THR A 42 14.25 -14.96 -16.27
C THR A 42 14.84 -15.84 -15.19
N GLN A 43 16.12 -15.64 -14.85
CA GLN A 43 16.85 -16.44 -13.88
C GLN A 43 17.39 -15.54 -12.76
N ILE A 44 17.42 -16.06 -11.53
CA ILE A 44 17.90 -15.29 -10.37
C ILE A 44 19.37 -14.88 -10.51
N GLU A 45 20.18 -15.72 -11.16
CA GLU A 45 21.62 -15.49 -11.40
C GLU A 45 21.89 -14.31 -12.36
N GLN A 46 20.89 -13.89 -13.12
CA GLN A 46 20.99 -12.72 -14.01
C GLN A 46 20.85 -11.40 -13.26
N ILE A 47 20.43 -11.41 -11.99
CA ILE A 47 20.33 -10.19 -11.19
C ILE A 47 21.74 -9.72 -10.81
N THR A 48 22.04 -8.50 -11.22
CA THR A 48 23.30 -7.81 -10.92
C THR A 48 23.02 -6.48 -10.23
N GLU A 49 24.02 -5.92 -9.58
CA GLU A 49 23.97 -4.54 -9.04
C GLU A 49 23.56 -3.53 -10.12
N ARG A 50 24.04 -3.75 -11.35
CA ARG A 50 23.70 -2.92 -12.50
C ARG A 50 22.21 -2.95 -12.81
N ASN A 51 21.59 -4.12 -12.92
CA ASN A 51 20.15 -4.24 -13.17
C ASN A 51 19.31 -3.53 -12.09
N VAL A 52 19.70 -3.70 -10.82
CA VAL A 52 19.00 -3.06 -9.70
C VAL A 52 19.15 -1.54 -9.78
N ARG A 53 20.35 -1.04 -10.03
CA ARG A 53 20.60 0.41 -10.17
C ARG A 53 19.86 1.01 -11.37
N GLU A 54 19.89 0.35 -12.52
CA GLU A 54 19.18 0.77 -13.73
C GLU A 54 17.67 0.80 -13.53
N PHE A 55 17.11 -0.17 -12.80
CA PHE A 55 15.69 -0.18 -12.45
C PHE A 55 15.27 1.06 -11.64
N PHE A 56 16.04 1.44 -10.63
CA PHE A 56 15.75 2.63 -9.83
C PHE A 56 15.96 3.93 -10.62
N MET A 57 17.00 3.98 -11.47
CA MET A 57 17.21 5.12 -12.39
C MET A 57 16.05 5.25 -13.37
N TYR A 58 15.62 4.15 -14.00
CA TYR A 58 14.45 4.13 -14.87
C TYR A 58 13.19 4.63 -14.15
N GLY A 59 12.99 4.19 -12.91
CA GLY A 59 11.89 4.65 -12.08
C GLY A 59 11.88 6.17 -11.86
N ARG A 60 13.05 6.77 -11.63
CA ARG A 60 13.20 8.22 -11.40
C ARG A 60 13.13 9.04 -12.69
N THR A 61 13.78 8.59 -13.76
CA THR A 61 13.92 9.36 -15.00
C THR A 61 12.75 9.17 -15.95
N GLN A 62 12.32 7.93 -16.18
CA GLN A 62 11.28 7.63 -17.18
C GLN A 62 9.87 7.57 -16.56
N ARG A 63 9.75 7.03 -15.34
CA ARG A 63 8.46 6.86 -14.66
C ARG A 63 8.16 7.96 -13.64
N GLN A 64 9.09 8.90 -13.45
CA GLN A 64 8.98 10.05 -12.56
C GLN A 64 8.48 9.67 -11.14
N TRP A 65 9.01 8.58 -10.59
CA TRP A 65 8.63 8.14 -9.26
C TRP A 65 8.91 9.21 -8.22
N ARG A 66 7.89 9.47 -7.39
CA ARG A 66 8.09 10.26 -6.18
C ARG A 66 8.97 9.51 -5.18
N ALA A 67 9.61 10.23 -4.26
CA ALA A 67 10.48 9.64 -3.24
C ALA A 67 9.81 8.47 -2.48
N ASN A 68 8.55 8.63 -2.07
CA ASN A 68 7.82 7.57 -1.37
C ASN A 68 7.58 6.32 -2.23
N SER A 69 7.33 6.48 -3.53
CA SER A 69 7.19 5.34 -4.44
C SER A 69 8.52 4.61 -4.59
N PHE A 70 9.62 5.34 -4.78
CA PHE A 70 10.97 4.78 -4.83
C PHE A 70 11.26 3.96 -3.58
N ILE A 71 11.04 4.53 -2.39
CA ILE A 71 11.28 3.85 -1.11
C ILE A 71 10.41 2.59 -0.99
N THR A 72 9.15 2.64 -1.44
CA THR A 72 8.26 1.49 -1.42
C THR A 72 8.78 0.34 -2.29
N PHE A 73 9.27 0.65 -3.50
CA PHE A 73 9.89 -0.34 -4.38
C PHE A 73 11.17 -0.89 -3.78
N HIS A 74 12.03 0.00 -3.24
CA HIS A 74 13.27 -0.39 -2.59
C HIS A 74 13.02 -1.36 -1.43
N MET A 75 12.17 -1.01 -0.48
CA MET A 75 11.84 -1.86 0.67
C MET A 75 11.28 -3.21 0.25
N SER A 76 10.44 -3.25 -0.78
CA SER A 76 9.84 -4.50 -1.25
C SER A 76 10.86 -5.43 -1.92
N LEU A 77 11.78 -4.89 -2.72
CA LEU A 77 12.88 -5.66 -3.32
C LEU A 77 13.89 -6.11 -2.25
N SER A 78 14.23 -5.24 -1.30
CA SER A 78 15.15 -5.58 -0.21
C SER A 78 14.64 -6.78 0.59
N VAL A 79 13.35 -6.80 0.95
CA VAL A 79 12.76 -7.95 1.67
C VAL A 79 12.85 -9.24 0.84
N PHE A 80 12.63 -9.17 -0.47
CA PHE A 80 12.76 -10.32 -1.37
C PHE A 80 14.21 -10.79 -1.48
N PHE A 81 15.16 -9.89 -1.70
CA PHE A 81 16.58 -10.24 -1.83
C PHE A 81 17.15 -10.77 -0.50
N GLN A 82 16.77 -10.19 0.65
CA GLN A 82 17.15 -10.72 1.95
C GLN A 82 16.62 -12.14 2.19
N TRP A 83 15.39 -12.41 1.74
CA TRP A 83 14.85 -13.76 1.78
C TRP A 83 15.63 -14.71 0.85
N CYS A 84 16.00 -14.26 -0.36
CA CYS A 84 16.83 -15.01 -1.28
C CYS A 84 18.20 -15.33 -0.67
N VAL A 85 18.85 -14.35 -0.05
CA VAL A 85 20.15 -14.55 0.63
C VAL A 85 20.02 -15.55 1.76
N LYS A 86 19.01 -15.41 2.62
CA LYS A 86 18.77 -16.35 3.74
C LYS A 86 18.57 -17.80 3.29
N ASN A 87 18.04 -18.00 2.09
CA ASN A 87 17.78 -19.34 1.53
C ASN A 87 18.85 -19.79 0.52
N GLY A 88 19.96 -19.08 0.41
CA GLY A 88 21.11 -19.46 -0.43
C GLY A 88 20.91 -19.27 -1.94
N TYR A 89 19.90 -18.48 -2.35
CA TYR A 89 19.66 -18.17 -3.77
C TYR A 89 20.46 -16.98 -4.28
N MET A 90 20.96 -16.14 -3.37
CA MET A 90 21.80 -14.97 -3.65
C MET A 90 22.88 -14.85 -2.58
N GLU A 91 24.03 -14.27 -2.93
CA GLU A 91 25.12 -14.03 -1.98
C GLU A 91 24.88 -12.82 -1.08
N LYS A 92 24.29 -11.75 -1.63
CA LYS A 92 24.04 -10.50 -0.92
C LYS A 92 22.76 -9.80 -1.36
N ASP A 93 22.25 -8.91 -0.52
CA ASP A 93 21.15 -8.00 -0.86
C ASP A 93 21.68 -6.84 -1.71
N LEU A 94 21.35 -6.84 -2.99
CA LEU A 94 21.83 -5.87 -3.97
C LEU A 94 21.12 -4.50 -3.88
N THR A 95 20.16 -4.34 -2.97
CA THR A 95 19.54 -3.03 -2.72
C THR A 95 20.30 -2.19 -1.69
N LYS A 96 21.23 -2.79 -0.92
CA LYS A 96 21.92 -2.10 0.18
C LYS A 96 22.68 -0.84 -0.25
N ASP A 97 23.25 -0.87 -1.46
CA ASP A 97 24.07 0.23 -2.00
C ASP A 97 23.24 1.23 -2.82
N ILE A 98 21.90 1.11 -2.79
CA ILE A 98 21.00 2.06 -3.43
C ILE A 98 20.66 3.19 -2.46
N GLU A 99 21.12 4.40 -2.78
CA GLU A 99 20.80 5.58 -1.98
C GLU A 99 19.31 5.93 -2.05
N LEU A 100 18.72 6.15 -0.88
CA LEU A 100 17.31 6.53 -0.78
C LEU A 100 17.13 8.03 -1.01
N PRO A 101 16.14 8.43 -1.82
CA PRO A 101 15.87 9.84 -2.04
C PRO A 101 15.34 10.50 -0.77
N LYS A 102 15.71 11.77 -0.55
CA LYS A 102 15.15 12.58 0.53
C LYS A 102 13.64 12.76 0.36
N VAL A 103 12.89 12.46 1.41
CA VAL A 103 11.44 12.68 1.43
C VAL A 103 11.15 14.08 1.92
N GLU A 104 10.47 14.87 1.08
CA GLU A 104 9.93 16.16 1.50
C GLU A 104 8.77 15.94 2.47
N LYS A 105 8.85 16.52 3.65
CA LYS A 105 7.73 16.57 4.60
C LYS A 105 6.71 17.58 4.08
N ARG A 106 5.68 17.11 3.41
CA ARG A 106 4.53 17.96 3.04
C ARG A 106 3.44 17.77 4.07
N LEU A 107 2.98 18.87 4.63
CA LEU A 107 1.77 18.83 5.43
C LEU A 107 0.59 18.52 4.50
N PRO A 108 -0.27 17.56 4.88
CA PRO A 108 -1.48 17.31 4.10
C PRO A 108 -2.36 18.56 4.08
N PRO A 109 -3.08 18.84 2.98
CA PRO A 109 -4.03 19.93 2.94
C PRO A 109 -5.07 19.72 4.05
N LYS A 110 -5.36 20.79 4.79
CA LYS A 110 -6.38 20.76 5.85
C LYS A 110 -7.72 21.15 5.25
N LEU A 111 -8.74 20.36 5.55
CA LEU A 111 -10.12 20.73 5.28
C LEU A 111 -10.55 21.72 6.38
N THR A 112 -11.12 22.86 5.98
CA THR A 112 -11.69 23.80 6.96
C THR A 112 -13.01 23.25 7.51
N LYS A 113 -13.45 23.74 8.67
CA LYS A 113 -14.75 23.37 9.22
C LYS A 113 -15.90 23.73 8.27
N GLN A 114 -15.79 24.87 7.60
CA GLN A 114 -16.79 25.32 6.62
C GLN A 114 -16.85 24.40 5.41
N ASP A 115 -15.68 24.02 4.85
CA ASP A 115 -15.63 23.10 3.72
C ASP A 115 -16.16 21.71 4.08
N ALA A 116 -15.88 21.24 5.31
CA ALA A 116 -16.40 19.97 5.81
C ALA A 116 -17.94 19.96 5.87
N LEU A 117 -18.52 21.01 6.44
CA LEU A 117 -19.97 21.15 6.53
C LEU A 117 -20.63 21.29 5.15
N LYS A 118 -20.02 22.11 4.27
CA LYS A 118 -20.48 22.27 2.89
C LYS A 118 -20.44 20.95 2.11
N LEU A 119 -19.39 20.17 2.30
CA LEU A 119 -19.28 18.84 1.66
C LEU A 119 -20.41 17.91 2.13
N LEU A 120 -20.74 17.89 3.42
CA LEU A 120 -21.85 17.07 3.95
C LEU A 120 -23.18 17.54 3.39
N GLU A 121 -23.40 18.85 3.28
CA GLU A 121 -24.59 19.42 2.66
C GLU A 121 -24.73 19.00 1.19
N VAL A 122 -23.63 19.09 0.42
CA VAL A 122 -23.62 18.66 -0.99
C VAL A 122 -23.91 17.15 -1.10
N VAL A 123 -23.28 16.33 -0.24
CA VAL A 123 -23.54 14.88 -0.21
C VAL A 123 -24.98 14.56 0.14
N TYR A 124 -25.58 15.29 1.06
CA TYR A 124 -26.98 15.07 1.47
C TYR A 124 -27.97 15.50 0.37
N ASN A 125 -27.71 16.62 -0.30
CA ASN A 125 -28.62 17.21 -1.30
C ASN A 125 -28.36 16.69 -2.73
N PHE A 126 -27.35 15.84 -2.94
CA PHE A 126 -27.09 15.26 -4.26
C PHE A 126 -28.32 14.49 -4.78
N PRO A 127 -28.68 14.61 -6.06
CA PRO A 127 -29.83 13.94 -6.64
C PRO A 127 -29.57 12.44 -6.86
N TYR A 128 -29.64 11.65 -5.79
CA TYR A 128 -29.50 10.20 -5.86
C TYR A 128 -30.78 9.54 -6.39
N ASP A 129 -30.63 8.51 -7.22
CA ASP A 129 -31.75 7.70 -7.74
C ASP A 129 -32.55 7.03 -6.62
N TYR A 130 -31.87 6.64 -5.53
CA TYR A 130 -32.49 5.98 -4.40
C TYR A 130 -32.25 6.78 -3.11
N LYS A 131 -33.33 7.02 -2.36
CA LYS A 131 -33.31 7.75 -1.09
C LYS A 131 -32.32 7.16 -0.06
N PHE A 132 -32.16 5.83 -0.06
CA PHE A 132 -31.20 5.12 0.78
C PHE A 132 -29.74 5.60 0.55
N LEU A 133 -29.36 5.85 -0.70
CA LEU A 133 -28.00 6.28 -1.04
C LEU A 133 -27.63 7.61 -0.38
N ARG A 134 -28.59 8.52 -0.24
CA ARG A 134 -28.42 9.79 0.44
C ARG A 134 -27.95 9.59 1.89
N PHE A 135 -28.72 8.82 2.64
CA PHE A 135 -28.41 8.57 4.05
C PHE A 135 -27.13 7.78 4.24
N ARG A 136 -26.95 6.73 3.44
CA ARG A 136 -25.72 5.93 3.47
C ARG A 136 -24.47 6.78 3.20
N ASN A 137 -24.48 7.56 2.14
CA ASN A 137 -23.34 8.35 1.75
C ASN A 137 -23.07 9.47 2.75
N HIS A 138 -24.11 10.13 3.26
CA HIS A 138 -23.95 11.13 4.31
C HIS A 138 -23.36 10.50 5.59
N ALA A 139 -23.80 9.33 6.01
CA ALA A 139 -23.23 8.61 7.15
C ALA A 139 -21.75 8.25 6.92
N ILE A 140 -21.39 7.74 5.71
CA ILE A 140 -20.02 7.41 5.35
C ILE A 140 -19.10 8.64 5.50
N PHE A 141 -19.48 9.78 4.92
CA PHE A 141 -18.68 10.99 5.00
C PHE A 141 -18.60 11.55 6.43
N SER A 142 -19.70 11.49 7.18
CA SER A 142 -19.72 11.88 8.59
C SER A 142 -18.75 11.02 9.43
N MET A 143 -18.72 9.73 9.23
CA MET A 143 -17.80 8.82 9.92
C MET A 143 -16.33 9.13 9.59
N PHE A 144 -16.02 9.45 8.32
CA PHE A 144 -14.67 9.87 7.96
C PHE A 144 -14.27 11.19 8.63
N MET A 145 -15.17 12.16 8.68
CA MET A 145 -14.85 13.51 9.16
C MET A 145 -14.82 13.60 10.69
N PHE A 146 -15.77 12.98 11.36
CA PHE A 146 -15.96 13.17 12.80
C PHE A 146 -15.42 12.02 13.65
N ALA A 147 -15.54 10.77 13.16
CA ALA A 147 -14.97 9.62 13.87
C ALA A 147 -13.53 9.29 13.42
N GLY A 148 -13.03 9.90 12.35
CA GLY A 148 -11.68 9.69 11.86
C GLY A 148 -11.37 8.27 11.39
N LEU A 149 -12.39 7.50 11.02
CA LEU A 149 -12.23 6.11 10.58
C LEU A 149 -11.43 6.03 9.28
N ARG A 150 -10.54 5.03 9.20
CA ARG A 150 -9.90 4.69 7.93
C ARG A 150 -10.90 3.98 7.01
N LYS A 151 -10.68 4.08 5.69
CA LYS A 151 -11.56 3.44 4.70
C LYS A 151 -11.88 1.97 5.03
N ASN A 152 -10.87 1.17 5.37
CA ASN A 152 -11.09 -0.24 5.66
C ASN A 152 -11.81 -0.49 6.98
N GLU A 153 -11.58 0.35 7.99
CA GLU A 153 -12.31 0.31 9.26
C GLU A 153 -13.80 0.55 9.03
N LEU A 154 -14.13 1.59 8.25
CA LEU A 154 -15.52 1.86 7.90
C LEU A 154 -16.18 0.74 7.08
N LEU A 155 -15.46 0.16 6.09
CA LEU A 155 -16.00 -0.92 5.25
C LEU A 155 -16.26 -2.23 6.01
N HIS A 156 -15.61 -2.43 7.14
CA HIS A 156 -15.79 -3.62 7.99
C HIS A 156 -16.64 -3.34 9.25
N LEU A 157 -17.13 -2.10 9.40
CA LEU A 157 -17.97 -1.71 10.52
C LEU A 157 -19.33 -2.44 10.45
N LYS A 158 -19.72 -3.05 11.54
CA LYS A 158 -21.02 -3.70 11.70
C LYS A 158 -21.95 -2.81 12.50
N CYS A 159 -23.25 -3.01 12.36
CA CYS A 159 -24.23 -2.30 13.17
C CYS A 159 -24.02 -2.53 14.68
N THR A 160 -23.56 -3.72 15.06
CA THR A 160 -23.21 -4.08 16.45
C THR A 160 -21.99 -3.35 17.01
N ASP A 161 -21.18 -2.74 16.15
CA ASP A 161 -19.98 -1.99 16.56
C ASP A 161 -20.30 -0.50 16.83
N VAL A 162 -21.55 -0.08 16.61
CA VAL A 162 -22.02 1.29 16.81
C VAL A 162 -22.97 1.35 17.99
N ASP A 163 -22.57 2.05 19.03
CA ASP A 163 -23.40 2.34 20.19
C ASP A 163 -23.96 3.77 20.06
N ILE A 164 -25.25 3.85 19.74
CA ILE A 164 -25.93 5.14 19.54
C ILE A 164 -26.22 5.82 20.87
N GLU A 165 -26.44 5.06 21.95
CA GLU A 165 -26.77 5.60 23.26
C GLU A 165 -25.54 6.28 23.89
N ASN A 166 -24.37 5.64 23.79
CA ASN A 166 -23.11 6.15 24.31
C ASN A 166 -22.28 6.92 23.27
N LEU A 167 -22.83 7.16 22.07
CA LEU A 167 -22.17 7.86 20.94
C LEU A 167 -20.77 7.32 20.66
N SER A 168 -20.60 6.00 20.70
CA SER A 168 -19.30 5.36 20.54
C SER A 168 -19.27 4.34 19.40
N ILE A 169 -18.08 4.12 18.86
CA ILE A 169 -17.83 3.17 17.76
C ILE A 169 -16.65 2.27 18.16
N PHE A 170 -16.86 0.97 18.10
CA PHE A 170 -15.84 -0.01 18.34
C PHE A 170 -15.15 -0.43 17.03
N VAL A 171 -13.84 -0.23 16.90
CA VAL A 171 -13.08 -0.57 15.69
C VAL A 171 -12.34 -1.88 15.88
N ASN A 172 -12.91 -2.98 15.37
CA ASN A 172 -12.38 -4.34 15.54
C ASN A 172 -11.08 -4.63 14.79
N GLN A 173 -10.73 -3.85 13.76
CA GLN A 173 -9.60 -4.10 12.87
C GLN A 173 -8.72 -2.86 12.68
N GLY A 174 -8.47 -2.12 13.74
CA GLY A 174 -7.47 -1.07 13.74
C GLY A 174 -6.08 -1.68 13.43
N LYS A 175 -5.28 -0.98 12.61
CA LYS A 175 -3.86 -1.31 12.50
C LYS A 175 -3.22 -1.08 13.86
N GLY A 176 -3.04 -2.15 14.61
CA GLY A 176 -2.07 -2.18 15.69
C GLY A 176 -0.66 -2.28 15.14
#